data_323f49e99a3e7830d5c2506092ac71e9
#
_entry.id   323f49e99a3e7830d5c2506092ac71e9
#
_cell.length_a   1.000
_cell.length_b   1.000
_cell.length_c   1.000
_cell.angle_alpha   90.00
_cell.angle_beta   90.00
_cell.angle_gamma   90.00
#
_symmetry.space_group_name_H-M   'P 1'
#
loop_
_entity.id
_entity.type
_entity.pdbx_description
1 polymer ?
#
loop_
_entity_poly.entity_id
_entity_poly.type
_entity_poly.pdbx_seq_one_letter_code
_entity_poly.pdbx_strand_id
1 'polypeptide(L)'
;MQTIPINSDRLLSDLRELRKIGGVGSGVVRPAFSDDDMEARYWLKKRFEDAHLDTTIDGVGNVLGRSRKIGTSILLGSHSDTQPEGGWLDGALGVIYGLEVARALHEYDNTSQLSVDVVSWQDEESNFLSCLGSRSWCGTLNPDLEKLAVSREGEKLEHALKRVGLDNTPRLKIEENRYLGYLEAHIEQGCYLEEASEKIGIVTAIVGIRAFIISFKGEQNHAGTTTMKRRKDAATAMFETAYRINNQFPSLVNETTVWTIGNATVEPGASSIVPGAAELTLQFRDQDERILDSLEEEVRKIVSEIENKTEIKVDCLLYTSPSPRDPSI
;
A
#
# COMPACT_ATOMS: atom_id res chain seq x y z
N MET A 1 -22.82 30.46 3.87
CA MET A 1 -22.37 29.65 2.72
C MET A 1 -23.57 28.88 2.20
N GLN A 2 -23.80 28.89 0.89
CA GLN A 2 -24.85 28.06 0.29
C GLN A 2 -24.32 26.62 0.24
N THR A 3 -25.07 25.67 0.80
CA THR A 3 -24.71 24.26 0.76
C THR A 3 -25.03 23.72 -0.62
N ILE A 4 -24.06 23.17 -1.32
CA ILE A 4 -24.25 22.49 -2.61
C ILE A 4 -24.81 21.09 -2.33
N PRO A 5 -25.99 20.72 -2.90
CA PRO A 5 -26.60 19.43 -2.64
C PRO A 5 -25.83 18.31 -3.35
N ILE A 6 -25.62 17.21 -2.64
CA ILE A 6 -25.03 15.98 -3.16
C ILE A 6 -26.14 14.98 -3.49
N ASN A 7 -26.05 14.32 -4.64
CA ASN A 7 -26.97 13.25 -5.03
C ASN A 7 -26.47 11.89 -4.49
N SER A 8 -26.90 11.53 -3.28
CA SER A 8 -26.49 10.30 -2.61
C SER A 8 -26.92 9.03 -3.35
N ASP A 9 -28.07 9.04 -4.03
CA ASP A 9 -28.55 7.87 -4.77
C ASP A 9 -27.66 7.60 -5.99
N ARG A 10 -27.25 8.66 -6.70
CA ARG A 10 -26.34 8.56 -7.84
C ARG A 10 -24.96 8.06 -7.38
N LEU A 11 -24.42 8.62 -6.30
CA LEU A 11 -23.16 8.20 -5.70
C LEU A 11 -23.17 6.72 -5.34
N LEU A 12 -24.19 6.27 -4.61
CA LEU A 12 -24.33 4.86 -4.21
C LEU A 12 -24.56 3.93 -5.41
N SER A 13 -25.26 4.42 -6.44
CA SER A 13 -25.43 3.68 -7.69
C SER A 13 -24.09 3.46 -8.38
N ASP A 14 -23.28 4.50 -8.54
CA ASP A 14 -21.96 4.40 -9.18
C ASP A 14 -21.02 3.47 -8.41
N LEU A 15 -20.99 3.52 -7.08
CA LEU A 15 -20.25 2.57 -6.25
C LEU A 15 -20.67 1.12 -6.50
N ARG A 16 -22.00 0.88 -6.59
CA ARG A 16 -22.53 -0.47 -6.86
C ARG A 16 -22.23 -0.95 -8.28
N GLU A 17 -22.25 -0.06 -9.27
CA GLU A 17 -21.86 -0.41 -10.63
C GLU A 17 -20.36 -0.73 -10.73
N LEU A 18 -19.51 0.09 -10.12
CA LEU A 18 -18.06 -0.16 -10.08
C LEU A 18 -17.73 -1.49 -9.37
N ARG A 19 -18.47 -1.84 -8.31
CA ARG A 19 -18.34 -3.14 -7.60
C ARG A 19 -18.57 -4.34 -8.51
N LYS A 20 -19.39 -4.23 -9.56
CA LYS A 20 -19.70 -5.36 -10.46
C LYS A 20 -18.49 -5.76 -11.30
N ILE A 21 -17.61 -4.82 -11.60
CA ILE A 21 -16.39 -5.05 -12.38
C ILE A 21 -15.38 -5.74 -11.45
N GLY A 22 -15.07 -7.00 -11.75
CA GLY A 22 -14.21 -7.84 -10.90
C GLY A 22 -14.87 -8.32 -9.60
N GLY A 23 -16.21 -8.20 -9.46
CA GLY A 23 -16.94 -8.60 -8.25
C GLY A 23 -16.91 -10.11 -8.00
N VAL A 24 -16.43 -10.54 -6.82
CA VAL A 24 -16.36 -11.93 -6.38
C VAL A 24 -16.91 -12.04 -4.96
N GLY A 25 -18.00 -12.75 -4.78
CA GLY A 25 -18.63 -12.91 -3.46
C GLY A 25 -18.98 -11.57 -2.81
N SER A 26 -18.46 -11.29 -1.64
CA SER A 26 -18.61 -10.00 -0.94
C SER A 26 -17.57 -8.96 -1.35
N GLY A 27 -16.45 -9.39 -1.96
CA GLY A 27 -15.30 -8.57 -2.34
C GLY A 27 -15.22 -8.24 -3.82
N VAL A 28 -14.06 -7.74 -4.20
CA VAL A 28 -13.69 -7.37 -5.58
C VAL A 28 -12.25 -7.82 -5.83
N VAL A 29 -11.98 -8.29 -7.04
CA VAL A 29 -10.64 -8.69 -7.51
C VAL A 29 -10.30 -7.86 -8.75
N ARG A 30 -9.55 -6.79 -8.58
CA ARG A 30 -9.06 -5.89 -9.64
C ARG A 30 -7.59 -5.55 -9.44
N PRO A 31 -6.69 -6.51 -9.55
CA PRO A 31 -5.26 -6.20 -9.47
C PRO A 31 -4.87 -5.24 -10.59
N ALA A 32 -3.96 -4.32 -10.29
CA ALA A 32 -3.51 -3.32 -11.25
C ALA A 32 -3.13 -3.95 -12.61
N PHE A 33 -3.61 -3.33 -13.69
CA PHE A 33 -3.48 -3.76 -15.10
C PHE A 33 -4.16 -5.08 -15.46
N SER A 34 -4.97 -5.70 -14.60
CA SER A 34 -5.85 -6.79 -15.01
C SER A 34 -6.92 -6.30 -16.00
N ASP A 35 -7.60 -7.24 -16.69
CA ASP A 35 -8.68 -6.87 -17.60
C ASP A 35 -9.82 -6.14 -16.85
N ASP A 36 -10.16 -6.60 -15.64
CA ASP A 36 -11.16 -5.95 -14.78
C ASP A 36 -10.70 -4.56 -14.31
N ASP A 37 -9.40 -4.37 -13.99
CA ASP A 37 -8.88 -3.04 -13.64
C ASP A 37 -8.97 -2.08 -14.84
N MET A 38 -8.60 -2.53 -16.02
CA MET A 38 -8.71 -1.71 -17.23
C MET A 38 -10.16 -1.41 -17.60
N GLU A 39 -11.09 -2.37 -17.45
CA GLU A 39 -12.52 -2.13 -17.61
C GLU A 39 -13.02 -1.06 -16.64
N ALA A 40 -12.65 -1.15 -15.37
CA ALA A 40 -13.00 -0.16 -14.35
C ALA A 40 -12.43 1.24 -14.70
N ARG A 41 -11.22 1.34 -15.23
CA ARG A 41 -10.61 2.61 -15.63
C ARG A 41 -11.29 3.23 -16.84
N TYR A 42 -11.67 2.44 -17.82
CA TYR A 42 -12.48 2.93 -18.96
C TYR A 42 -13.88 3.34 -18.52
N TRP A 43 -14.49 2.61 -17.59
CA TRP A 43 -15.78 2.98 -16.99
C TRP A 43 -15.66 4.31 -16.23
N LEU A 44 -14.64 4.49 -15.39
CA LEU A 44 -14.36 5.74 -14.68
C LEU A 44 -14.12 6.89 -15.65
N LYS A 45 -13.30 6.67 -16.69
CA LYS A 45 -13.06 7.68 -17.73
C LYS A 45 -14.37 8.20 -18.30
N LYS A 46 -15.28 7.30 -18.68
CA LYS A 46 -16.59 7.69 -19.20
C LYS A 46 -17.41 8.46 -18.16
N ARG A 47 -17.43 8.03 -16.91
CA ARG A 47 -18.14 8.73 -15.82
C ARG A 47 -17.60 10.14 -15.57
N PHE A 48 -16.29 10.33 -15.68
CA PHE A 48 -15.65 11.64 -15.55
C PHE A 48 -16.02 12.54 -16.75
N GLU A 49 -16.02 11.99 -17.96
CA GLU A 49 -16.47 12.71 -19.17
C GLU A 49 -17.95 13.12 -19.06
N ASP A 50 -18.82 12.24 -18.58
CA ASP A 50 -20.24 12.51 -18.32
C ASP A 50 -20.43 13.60 -17.22
N ALA A 51 -19.44 13.78 -16.35
CA ALA A 51 -19.38 14.86 -15.37
C ALA A 51 -18.73 16.15 -15.92
N HIS A 52 -18.58 16.27 -17.23
CA HIS A 52 -17.99 17.41 -17.94
C HIS A 52 -16.52 17.69 -17.61
N LEU A 53 -15.77 16.66 -17.18
CA LEU A 53 -14.32 16.73 -16.99
C LEU A 53 -13.59 16.35 -18.29
N ASP A 54 -12.48 17.01 -18.57
CA ASP A 54 -11.56 16.58 -19.62
C ASP A 54 -10.71 15.43 -19.07
N THR A 55 -10.96 14.21 -19.57
CA THR A 55 -10.46 12.99 -18.94
C THR A 55 -9.39 12.28 -19.75
N THR A 56 -8.32 11.89 -19.09
CA THR A 56 -7.19 11.15 -19.67
C THR A 56 -6.87 9.91 -18.82
N ILE A 57 -6.58 8.79 -19.50
CA ILE A 57 -5.84 7.67 -18.91
C ILE A 57 -4.39 7.86 -19.33
N ASP A 58 -3.46 8.00 -18.39
CA ASP A 58 -2.07 8.27 -18.68
C ASP A 58 -1.21 7.02 -18.88
N GLY A 59 0.06 7.20 -19.21
CA GLY A 59 1.00 6.11 -19.52
C GLY A 59 1.38 5.18 -18.38
N VAL A 60 0.86 5.40 -17.17
CA VAL A 60 0.91 4.42 -16.06
C VAL A 60 -0.50 3.98 -15.62
N GLY A 61 -1.54 4.40 -16.32
CA GLY A 61 -2.91 3.98 -16.06
C GLY A 61 -3.69 4.86 -15.10
N ASN A 62 -3.16 5.98 -14.59
CA ASN A 62 -3.96 6.93 -13.82
C ASN A 62 -5.12 7.46 -14.66
N VAL A 63 -6.31 7.54 -14.06
CA VAL A 63 -7.46 8.22 -14.69
C VAL A 63 -7.58 9.60 -14.06
N LEU A 64 -7.31 10.65 -14.83
CA LEU A 64 -7.40 12.03 -14.37
C LEU A 64 -8.48 12.79 -15.15
N GLY A 65 -9.50 13.25 -14.46
CA GLY A 65 -10.54 14.14 -14.97
C GLY A 65 -10.30 15.57 -14.51
N ARG A 66 -10.06 16.47 -15.45
CA ARG A 66 -9.77 17.87 -15.19
C ARG A 66 -10.98 18.75 -15.41
N SER A 67 -11.23 19.65 -14.49
CA SER A 67 -12.21 20.71 -14.67
C SER A 67 -11.83 21.59 -15.86
N ARG A 68 -12.83 22.00 -16.66
CA ARG A 68 -12.68 22.97 -17.74
C ARG A 68 -12.59 24.40 -17.25
N LYS A 69 -12.82 24.66 -15.96
CA LYS A 69 -12.62 25.99 -15.36
C LYS A 69 -11.14 26.33 -15.33
N ILE A 70 -10.81 27.59 -15.69
CA ILE A 70 -9.45 28.11 -15.62
C ILE A 70 -9.14 28.52 -14.17
N GLY A 71 -7.96 28.19 -13.69
CA GLY A 71 -7.49 28.56 -12.34
C GLY A 71 -7.03 27.38 -11.51
N THR A 72 -6.91 27.60 -10.22
CA THR A 72 -6.49 26.56 -9.26
C THR A 72 -7.63 25.59 -8.97
N SER A 73 -7.25 24.34 -8.76
CA SER A 73 -8.15 23.23 -8.44
C SER A 73 -7.85 22.63 -7.08
N ILE A 74 -8.83 21.95 -6.51
CA ILE A 74 -8.59 20.91 -5.49
C ILE A 74 -8.62 19.56 -6.22
N LEU A 75 -7.64 18.71 -5.98
CA LEU A 75 -7.62 17.35 -6.49
C LEU A 75 -8.34 16.44 -5.49
N LEU A 76 -9.34 15.71 -5.95
CA LEU A 76 -10.08 14.72 -5.18
C LEU A 76 -9.87 13.34 -5.78
N GLY A 77 -9.80 12.31 -4.95
CA GLY A 77 -9.74 10.95 -5.48
C GLY A 77 -9.13 9.96 -4.50
N SER A 78 -8.79 8.81 -5.02
CA SER A 78 -8.12 7.70 -4.39
C SER A 78 -7.67 6.71 -5.47
N HIS A 79 -7.81 5.39 -5.26
CA HIS A 79 -7.49 4.34 -6.24
C HIS A 79 -8.74 3.49 -6.56
N SER A 80 -8.65 2.63 -7.57
CA SER A 80 -9.71 1.68 -7.93
C SER A 80 -9.21 0.24 -8.10
N ASP A 81 -7.89 0.03 -8.14
CA ASP A 81 -7.28 -1.29 -8.03
C ASP A 81 -7.49 -1.86 -6.63
N THR A 82 -7.41 -3.18 -6.48
CA THR A 82 -7.69 -3.87 -5.22
C THR A 82 -6.65 -4.92 -4.90
N GLN A 83 -6.52 -5.25 -3.61
CA GLN A 83 -5.93 -6.51 -3.18
C GLN A 83 -6.71 -7.70 -3.77
N PRO A 84 -6.12 -8.91 -3.86
CA PRO A 84 -6.90 -10.12 -4.09
C PRO A 84 -8.03 -10.23 -3.06
N GLU A 85 -9.29 -10.34 -3.54
CA GLU A 85 -10.50 -10.32 -2.69
C GLU A 85 -10.61 -9.09 -1.76
N GLY A 86 -10.25 -7.91 -2.29
CA GLY A 86 -10.28 -6.64 -1.56
C GLY A 86 -11.69 -6.13 -1.27
N GLY A 87 -11.80 -5.14 -0.39
CA GLY A 87 -13.05 -4.45 -0.09
C GLY A 87 -13.51 -3.61 -1.28
N TRP A 88 -14.82 -3.68 -1.61
CA TRP A 88 -15.37 -2.93 -2.76
C TRP A 88 -15.50 -1.42 -2.55
N LEU A 89 -15.32 -0.95 -1.30
CA LEU A 89 -15.27 0.47 -0.95
C LEU A 89 -13.85 1.00 -0.85
N ASP A 90 -12.87 0.11 -0.71
CA ASP A 90 -11.47 0.46 -0.56
C ASP A 90 -10.97 1.24 -1.79
N GLY A 91 -10.45 2.42 -1.58
CA GLY A 91 -10.08 3.38 -2.63
C GLY A 91 -11.24 3.88 -3.48
N ALA A 92 -12.09 2.98 -3.98
CA ALA A 92 -13.22 3.30 -4.86
C ALA A 92 -14.14 4.38 -4.28
N LEU A 93 -14.33 4.40 -2.95
CA LEU A 93 -15.14 5.40 -2.24
C LEU A 93 -14.64 6.81 -2.52
N GLY A 94 -13.32 7.06 -2.38
CA GLY A 94 -12.72 8.37 -2.57
C GLY A 94 -12.82 8.85 -4.02
N VAL A 95 -12.66 7.95 -4.99
CA VAL A 95 -12.82 8.26 -6.41
C VAL A 95 -14.26 8.68 -6.72
N ILE A 96 -15.25 7.91 -6.27
CA ILE A 96 -16.67 8.21 -6.54
C ILE A 96 -17.17 9.44 -5.76
N TYR A 97 -16.63 9.69 -4.55
CA TYR A 97 -16.90 10.94 -3.83
C TYR A 97 -16.39 12.15 -4.60
N GLY A 98 -15.15 12.09 -5.11
CA GLY A 98 -14.58 13.13 -5.96
C GLY A 98 -15.43 13.40 -7.19
N LEU A 99 -15.86 12.34 -7.88
CA LEU A 99 -16.75 12.42 -9.04
C LEU A 99 -18.08 13.10 -8.71
N GLU A 100 -18.72 12.73 -7.59
CA GLU A 100 -20.01 13.34 -7.22
C GLU A 100 -19.86 14.81 -6.81
N VAL A 101 -18.77 15.17 -6.16
CA VAL A 101 -18.46 16.59 -5.86
C VAL A 101 -18.28 17.39 -7.15
N ALA A 102 -17.57 16.85 -8.14
CA ALA A 102 -17.39 17.50 -9.44
C ALA A 102 -18.73 17.73 -10.16
N ARG A 103 -19.63 16.73 -10.15
CA ARG A 103 -20.99 16.83 -10.70
C ARG A 103 -21.82 17.89 -9.99
N ALA A 104 -21.82 17.86 -8.66
CA ALA A 104 -22.58 18.82 -7.85
C ALA A 104 -22.12 20.26 -8.10
N LEU A 105 -20.83 20.50 -8.20
CA LEU A 105 -20.27 21.81 -8.57
C LEU A 105 -20.67 22.23 -9.98
N HIS A 106 -20.71 21.30 -10.94
CA HIS A 106 -21.17 21.61 -12.29
C HIS A 106 -22.66 21.94 -12.34
N GLU A 107 -23.49 21.19 -11.62
CA GLU A 107 -24.95 21.31 -11.65
C GLU A 107 -25.48 22.53 -10.88
N TYR A 108 -24.84 22.90 -9.78
CA TYR A 108 -25.40 23.85 -8.82
C TYR A 108 -24.55 25.11 -8.57
N ASP A 109 -23.29 25.14 -9.00
CA ASP A 109 -22.41 26.27 -8.73
C ASP A 109 -21.94 26.96 -10.02
N ASN A 110 -22.70 27.97 -10.42
CA ASN A 110 -22.34 28.83 -11.56
C ASN A 110 -21.46 30.03 -11.16
N THR A 111 -21.18 30.24 -9.87
CA THR A 111 -20.53 31.47 -9.36
C THR A 111 -19.16 31.23 -8.74
N SER A 112 -18.86 30.02 -8.29
CA SER A 112 -17.59 29.70 -7.68
C SER A 112 -16.44 29.68 -8.69
N GLN A 113 -15.34 30.29 -8.31
CA GLN A 113 -14.07 30.15 -9.05
C GLN A 113 -13.33 28.86 -8.68
N LEU A 114 -13.84 28.12 -7.67
CA LEU A 114 -13.27 26.83 -7.28
C LEU A 114 -13.49 25.80 -8.37
N SER A 115 -12.44 25.11 -8.74
CA SER A 115 -12.51 23.93 -9.60
C SER A 115 -12.08 22.68 -8.83
N VAL A 116 -12.59 21.54 -9.26
CA VAL A 116 -12.26 20.24 -8.72
C VAL A 116 -11.83 19.33 -9.87
N ASP A 117 -10.66 18.76 -9.73
CA ASP A 117 -10.19 17.68 -10.59
C ASP A 117 -10.35 16.36 -9.83
N VAL A 118 -10.56 15.25 -10.55
CA VAL A 118 -10.79 13.94 -9.94
C VAL A 118 -9.77 12.94 -10.47
N VAL A 119 -9.22 12.12 -9.60
CA VAL A 119 -8.22 11.12 -9.97
C VAL A 119 -8.55 9.74 -9.42
N SER A 120 -8.23 8.71 -10.21
CA SER A 120 -8.06 7.33 -9.74
C SER A 120 -6.62 6.92 -10.01
N TRP A 121 -5.86 6.78 -8.93
CA TRP A 121 -4.46 6.34 -9.00
C TRP A 121 -4.36 4.89 -9.46
N GLN A 122 -3.22 4.55 -10.08
CA GLN A 122 -2.91 3.19 -10.51
C GLN A 122 -1.98 2.52 -9.53
N ASP A 123 -2.25 1.23 -9.23
CA ASP A 123 -1.38 0.35 -8.45
C ASP A 123 -1.03 0.94 -7.07
N GLU A 124 -2.02 1.45 -6.36
CA GLU A 124 -1.86 1.86 -4.97
C GLU A 124 -1.56 0.64 -4.11
N GLU A 125 -2.27 -0.45 -4.35
CA GLU A 125 -2.28 -1.70 -3.62
C GLU A 125 -1.07 -2.63 -3.87
N SER A 126 -0.06 -2.13 -4.58
CA SER A 126 1.22 -2.83 -4.77
C SER A 126 1.14 -4.17 -5.50
N ASN A 127 0.40 -4.27 -6.59
CA ASN A 127 0.53 -5.44 -7.44
C ASN A 127 1.91 -5.51 -8.10
N PHE A 128 2.42 -4.36 -8.57
CA PHE A 128 3.78 -4.18 -9.10
C PHE A 128 4.64 -3.30 -8.18
N LEU A 129 4.17 -2.08 -7.87
CA LEU A 129 4.88 -1.12 -7.02
C LEU A 129 3.89 -0.29 -6.21
N SER A 130 4.11 -0.19 -4.91
CA SER A 130 3.29 0.64 -4.04
C SER A 130 3.16 2.07 -4.57
N CYS A 131 1.92 2.55 -4.67
CA CYS A 131 1.59 3.90 -5.11
C CYS A 131 2.21 4.27 -6.48
N LEU A 132 2.31 3.30 -7.42
CA LEU A 132 2.93 3.49 -8.73
C LEU A 132 2.41 4.75 -9.44
N GLY A 133 1.10 4.91 -9.50
CA GLY A 133 0.43 6.00 -10.21
C GLY A 133 0.71 7.36 -9.61
N SER A 134 0.50 7.52 -8.31
CA SER A 134 0.73 8.79 -7.61
C SER A 134 2.21 9.18 -7.59
N ARG A 135 3.12 8.21 -7.40
CA ARG A 135 4.58 8.45 -7.46
C ARG A 135 5.03 8.86 -8.85
N SER A 136 4.48 8.24 -9.91
CA SER A 136 4.75 8.65 -11.29
C SER A 136 4.31 10.09 -11.53
N TRP A 137 3.10 10.45 -11.06
CA TRP A 137 2.54 11.79 -11.22
C TRP A 137 3.32 12.86 -10.43
N CYS A 138 3.77 12.55 -9.22
CA CYS A 138 4.61 13.44 -8.40
C CYS A 138 6.07 13.50 -8.88
N GLY A 139 6.50 12.64 -9.79
CA GLY A 139 7.90 12.58 -10.27
C GLY A 139 8.86 11.93 -9.27
N THR A 140 8.36 11.18 -8.30
CA THR A 140 9.15 10.50 -7.25
C THR A 140 9.35 9.00 -7.53
N LEU A 141 8.84 8.49 -8.66
CA LEU A 141 9.04 7.11 -9.06
C LEU A 141 10.50 6.85 -9.44
N ASN A 142 11.14 5.91 -8.75
CA ASN A 142 12.52 5.52 -9.04
C ASN A 142 12.57 4.66 -10.33
N PRO A 143 13.30 5.08 -11.37
CA PRO A 143 13.36 4.36 -12.65
C PRO A 143 13.96 2.95 -12.54
N ASP A 144 14.87 2.70 -11.61
CA ASP A 144 15.48 1.37 -11.44
C ASP A 144 14.50 0.41 -10.75
N LEU A 145 13.74 0.88 -9.78
CA LEU A 145 12.66 0.07 -9.19
C LEU A 145 11.57 -0.23 -10.22
N GLU A 146 11.22 0.73 -11.05
CA GLU A 146 10.23 0.54 -12.11
C GLU A 146 10.65 -0.56 -13.10
N LYS A 147 11.92 -0.56 -13.56
CA LYS A 147 12.45 -1.61 -14.46
C LYS A 147 12.45 -3.01 -13.85
N LEU A 148 12.57 -3.09 -12.53
CA LEU A 148 12.60 -4.36 -11.79
C LEU A 148 11.22 -4.81 -11.33
N ALA A 149 10.20 -3.96 -11.50
CA ALA A 149 8.86 -4.22 -11.00
C ALA A 149 8.23 -5.45 -11.67
N VAL A 150 7.73 -6.35 -10.84
CA VAL A 150 7.11 -7.62 -11.24
C VAL A 150 5.84 -7.79 -10.42
N SER A 151 4.74 -8.19 -11.07
CA SER A 151 3.48 -8.48 -10.38
C SER A 151 3.60 -9.69 -9.46
N ARG A 152 2.60 -9.87 -8.62
CA ARG A 152 2.50 -11.07 -7.76
C ARG A 152 2.49 -12.38 -8.55
N GLU A 153 1.99 -12.36 -9.80
CA GLU A 153 1.96 -13.50 -10.73
C GLU A 153 3.23 -13.63 -11.58
N GLY A 154 4.20 -12.72 -11.41
CA GLY A 154 5.49 -12.78 -12.12
C GLY A 154 5.53 -12.04 -13.45
N GLU A 155 4.50 -11.24 -13.82
CA GLU A 155 4.53 -10.41 -15.03
C GLU A 155 5.37 -9.15 -14.78
N LYS A 156 6.26 -8.79 -15.69
CA LYS A 156 6.99 -7.50 -15.62
C LYS A 156 6.08 -6.33 -15.93
N LEU A 157 6.25 -5.20 -15.24
CA LEU A 157 5.48 -3.97 -15.45
C LEU A 157 5.53 -3.50 -16.92
N GLU A 158 6.70 -3.54 -17.54
CA GLU A 158 6.87 -3.19 -18.97
C GLU A 158 5.95 -4.04 -19.88
N HIS A 159 5.83 -5.33 -19.59
CA HIS A 159 4.96 -6.23 -20.36
C HIS A 159 3.48 -5.93 -20.11
N ALA A 160 3.11 -5.66 -18.87
CA ALA A 160 1.74 -5.27 -18.53
C ALA A 160 1.33 -3.97 -19.24
N LEU A 161 2.17 -2.94 -19.20
CA LEU A 161 1.91 -1.66 -19.90
C LEU A 161 1.74 -1.87 -21.42
N LYS A 162 2.58 -2.71 -22.02
CA LYS A 162 2.46 -3.04 -23.44
C LYS A 162 1.18 -3.82 -23.75
N ARG A 163 0.83 -4.79 -22.91
CA ARG A 163 -0.39 -5.61 -23.06
C ARG A 163 -1.65 -4.76 -23.03
N VAL A 164 -1.71 -3.76 -22.14
CA VAL A 164 -2.86 -2.84 -22.02
C VAL A 164 -2.76 -1.63 -22.94
N GLY A 165 -1.72 -1.52 -23.79
CA GLY A 165 -1.55 -0.44 -24.78
C GLY A 165 -1.18 0.92 -24.21
N LEU A 166 -0.54 0.97 -23.06
CA LEU A 166 -0.12 2.22 -22.39
C LEU A 166 1.37 2.53 -22.55
N ASP A 167 2.17 1.63 -23.09
CA ASP A 167 3.63 1.73 -23.23
C ASP A 167 4.11 2.96 -24.04
N ASN A 168 3.30 3.47 -24.94
CA ASN A 168 3.57 4.69 -25.72
C ASN A 168 2.69 5.89 -25.33
N THR A 169 1.92 5.78 -24.26
CA THR A 169 1.04 6.86 -23.79
C THR A 169 1.86 7.83 -22.90
N PRO A 170 1.75 9.14 -23.10
CA PRO A 170 2.41 10.11 -22.23
C PRO A 170 1.95 9.97 -20.79
N ARG A 171 2.88 10.06 -19.84
CA ARG A 171 2.58 10.11 -18.40
C ARG A 171 2.26 11.55 -18.02
N LEU A 172 1.21 11.70 -17.25
CA LEU A 172 0.87 12.98 -16.64
C LEU A 172 1.78 13.23 -15.43
N LYS A 173 2.04 14.53 -15.19
CA LYS A 173 2.77 15.00 -14.01
C LYS A 173 2.01 16.12 -13.36
N ILE A 174 2.30 16.34 -12.08
CA ILE A 174 1.75 17.46 -11.33
C ILE A 174 2.14 18.77 -12.01
N GLU A 175 1.15 19.63 -12.21
CA GLU A 175 1.36 20.98 -12.74
C GLU A 175 1.60 21.93 -11.56
N GLU A 176 2.71 22.67 -11.64
CA GLU A 176 3.00 23.70 -10.65
C GLU A 176 1.83 24.69 -10.53
N ASN A 177 1.48 25.04 -9.30
CA ASN A 177 0.45 26.03 -8.96
C ASN A 177 -0.99 25.69 -9.41
N ARG A 178 -1.24 24.50 -9.97
CA ARG A 178 -2.61 24.11 -10.31
C ARG A 178 -3.42 23.71 -9.08
N TYR A 179 -2.81 22.98 -8.16
CA TYR A 179 -3.55 22.39 -7.03
C TYR A 179 -3.31 23.14 -5.73
N LEU A 180 -4.41 23.51 -5.06
CA LEU A 180 -4.40 24.06 -3.70
C LEU A 180 -4.16 22.95 -2.66
N GLY A 181 -4.52 21.72 -2.99
CA GLY A 181 -4.36 20.55 -2.14
C GLY A 181 -4.99 19.32 -2.76
N TYR A 182 -4.74 18.19 -2.12
CA TYR A 182 -5.33 16.89 -2.40
C TYR A 182 -6.19 16.48 -1.20
N LEU A 183 -7.40 15.99 -1.47
CA LEU A 183 -8.30 15.44 -0.45
C LEU A 183 -8.70 14.04 -0.87
N GLU A 184 -8.55 13.11 0.02
CA GLU A 184 -8.92 11.72 -0.15
C GLU A 184 -9.89 11.32 0.96
N ALA A 185 -11.09 10.86 0.58
CA ALA A 185 -12.00 10.21 1.48
C ALA A 185 -11.76 8.70 1.41
N HIS A 186 -11.46 8.08 2.53
CA HIS A 186 -11.12 6.67 2.61
C HIS A 186 -11.90 5.99 3.73
N ILE A 187 -12.15 4.68 3.61
CA ILE A 187 -12.64 3.89 4.74
C ILE A 187 -11.56 3.80 5.82
N GLU A 188 -11.96 3.68 7.07
CA GLU A 188 -11.00 3.63 8.19
C GLU A 188 -10.11 2.38 8.16
N GLN A 189 -10.63 1.26 7.67
CA GLN A 189 -9.98 -0.06 7.75
C GLN A 189 -9.66 -0.48 9.19
N GLY A 190 -10.46 0.00 10.15
CA GLY A 190 -10.35 -0.22 11.58
C GLY A 190 -11.69 -0.04 12.28
N CYS A 191 -11.69 -0.02 13.61
CA CYS A 191 -12.90 0.07 14.43
C CYS A 191 -12.95 1.32 15.33
N TYR A 192 -11.95 2.21 15.27
CA TYR A 192 -11.82 3.32 16.22
C TYR A 192 -12.96 4.35 16.11
N LEU A 193 -13.37 4.71 14.88
CA LEU A 193 -14.48 5.62 14.68
C LEU A 193 -15.81 4.98 15.08
N GLU A 194 -16.01 3.70 14.79
CA GLU A 194 -17.20 2.97 15.21
C GLU A 194 -17.30 2.87 16.73
N GLU A 195 -16.22 2.49 17.41
CA GLU A 195 -16.13 2.42 18.86
C GLU A 195 -16.36 3.79 19.53
N ALA A 196 -15.84 4.86 18.91
CA ALA A 196 -16.07 6.24 19.36
C ALA A 196 -17.45 6.80 18.97
N SER A 197 -18.26 6.06 18.19
CA SER A 197 -19.51 6.54 17.59
C SER A 197 -19.35 7.79 16.73
N GLU A 198 -18.18 7.95 16.11
CA GLU A 198 -17.86 9.04 15.18
C GLU A 198 -18.05 8.57 13.73
N LYS A 199 -18.40 9.51 12.84
CA LYS A 199 -18.63 9.21 11.42
C LYS A 199 -17.49 9.61 10.51
N ILE A 200 -16.69 10.58 10.93
CA ILE A 200 -15.60 11.16 10.14
C ILE A 200 -14.42 11.40 11.05
N GLY A 201 -13.26 10.94 10.66
CA GLY A 201 -11.98 11.25 11.26
C GLY A 201 -11.11 12.06 10.31
N ILE A 202 -10.36 13.02 10.83
CA ILE A 202 -9.32 13.71 10.06
C ILE A 202 -8.01 13.02 10.36
N VAL A 203 -7.41 12.42 9.31
CA VAL A 203 -6.12 11.75 9.42
C VAL A 203 -5.04 12.80 9.72
N THR A 204 -4.37 12.66 10.86
CA THR A 204 -3.30 13.56 11.31
C THR A 204 -1.91 12.94 11.14
N ALA A 205 -1.84 11.62 10.99
CA ALA A 205 -0.60 10.88 10.76
C ALA A 205 -0.89 9.59 10.00
N ILE A 206 0.09 9.13 9.24
CA ILE A 206 0.11 7.80 8.61
C ILE A 206 1.20 7.00 9.31
N VAL A 207 0.91 5.74 9.63
CA VAL A 207 1.88 4.87 10.29
C VAL A 207 3.06 4.56 9.35
N GLY A 208 4.26 4.69 9.88
CA GLY A 208 5.46 4.17 9.25
C GLY A 208 5.50 2.64 9.38
N ILE A 209 6.13 1.98 8.40
CA ILE A 209 6.26 0.53 8.38
C ILE A 209 7.74 0.18 8.24
N ARG A 210 8.23 -0.72 9.10
CA ARG A 210 9.53 -1.36 8.92
C ARG A 210 9.34 -2.86 8.91
N ALA A 211 10.00 -3.54 7.97
CA ALA A 211 9.97 -4.98 7.84
C ALA A 211 11.38 -5.55 7.74
N PHE A 212 11.60 -6.68 8.36
CA PHE A 212 12.86 -7.39 8.34
C PHE A 212 12.68 -8.80 7.78
N ILE A 213 13.64 -9.21 6.97
CA ILE A 213 13.91 -10.61 6.69
C ILE A 213 15.18 -10.96 7.45
N ILE A 214 15.07 -11.89 8.40
CA ILE A 214 16.16 -12.33 9.25
C ILE A 214 16.46 -13.79 8.90
N SER A 215 17.61 -14.03 8.26
CA SER A 215 18.03 -15.36 7.80
C SER A 215 19.14 -15.90 8.69
N PHE A 216 18.99 -17.13 9.15
CA PHE A 216 19.89 -17.83 10.07
C PHE A 216 20.61 -18.95 9.31
N LYS A 217 21.93 -18.97 9.33
CA LYS A 217 22.78 -19.99 8.70
C LYS A 217 23.55 -20.77 9.76
N GLY A 218 23.05 -21.95 10.06
CA GLY A 218 23.67 -22.91 10.96
C GLY A 218 24.38 -24.03 10.21
N GLU A 219 24.39 -25.23 10.80
CA GLU A 219 25.04 -26.42 10.25
C GLU A 219 24.08 -27.62 10.34
N GLN A 220 23.72 -28.15 9.17
CA GLN A 220 22.85 -29.32 9.09
C GLN A 220 23.57 -30.56 9.56
N ASN A 221 22.99 -31.29 10.50
CA ASN A 221 23.58 -32.47 11.12
C ASN A 221 22.50 -33.50 11.49
N HIS A 222 22.91 -34.74 11.79
CA HIS A 222 22.02 -35.80 12.26
C HIS A 222 21.52 -35.50 13.68
N ALA A 223 20.21 -35.42 13.89
CA ALA A 223 19.64 -35.01 15.17
C ALA A 223 19.93 -35.98 16.33
N GLY A 224 20.08 -37.30 16.08
CA GLY A 224 20.33 -38.32 17.11
C GLY A 224 21.78 -38.45 17.54
N THR A 225 22.72 -38.09 16.68
CA THR A 225 24.18 -38.32 16.93
C THR A 225 24.98 -37.03 17.18
N THR A 226 24.42 -35.85 16.85
CA THR A 226 25.08 -34.59 17.12
C THR A 226 24.70 -34.09 18.51
N THR A 227 25.68 -34.06 19.40
CA THR A 227 25.44 -33.60 20.79
C THR A 227 25.04 -32.13 20.83
N MET A 228 24.24 -31.73 21.83
CA MET A 228 23.75 -30.34 21.97
C MET A 228 24.89 -29.31 21.91
N LYS A 229 26.03 -29.61 22.51
CA LYS A 229 27.17 -28.72 22.56
C LYS A 229 27.82 -28.43 21.19
N ARG A 230 27.58 -29.32 20.20
CA ARG A 230 28.15 -29.18 18.83
C ARG A 230 27.17 -28.63 17.81
N ARG A 231 25.91 -28.42 18.21
CA ARG A 231 24.89 -27.96 17.28
C ARG A 231 25.04 -26.48 16.97
N LYS A 232 24.97 -26.18 15.68
CA LYS A 232 24.70 -24.83 15.16
C LYS A 232 23.31 -24.86 14.53
N ASP A 233 22.28 -24.84 15.38
CA ASP A 233 20.89 -25.07 15.04
C ASP A 233 20.22 -23.73 14.68
N ALA A 234 19.99 -23.51 13.39
CA ALA A 234 19.40 -22.28 12.84
C ALA A 234 17.97 -22.04 13.37
N ALA A 235 17.17 -23.10 13.55
CA ALA A 235 15.81 -22.95 14.06
C ALA A 235 15.79 -22.52 15.52
N THR A 236 16.67 -23.07 16.36
CA THR A 236 16.79 -22.65 17.77
C THR A 236 17.16 -21.18 17.88
N ALA A 237 18.09 -20.69 17.06
CA ALA A 237 18.46 -19.27 17.01
C ALA A 237 17.28 -18.39 16.56
N MET A 238 16.55 -18.81 15.54
CA MET A 238 15.35 -18.12 15.05
C MET A 238 14.26 -18.03 16.13
N PHE A 239 13.95 -19.14 16.81
CA PHE A 239 12.95 -19.14 17.88
C PHE A 239 13.35 -18.28 19.08
N GLU A 240 14.63 -18.29 19.46
CA GLU A 240 15.14 -17.41 20.51
C GLU A 240 15.02 -15.94 20.11
N THR A 241 15.33 -15.60 18.85
CA THR A 241 15.14 -14.24 18.30
C THR A 241 13.68 -13.83 18.39
N ALA A 242 12.74 -14.64 17.89
CA ALA A 242 11.31 -14.36 17.95
C ALA A 242 10.79 -14.20 19.39
N TYR A 243 11.24 -15.06 20.30
CA TYR A 243 10.90 -14.96 21.72
C TYR A 243 11.38 -13.64 22.33
N ARG A 244 12.63 -13.24 22.06
CA ARG A 244 13.21 -12.01 22.60
C ARG A 244 12.50 -10.76 22.04
N ILE A 245 12.18 -10.73 20.75
CA ILE A 245 11.40 -9.65 20.14
C ILE A 245 10.07 -9.47 20.89
N ASN A 246 9.30 -10.54 21.04
CA ASN A 246 8.00 -10.48 21.72
C ASN A 246 8.08 -10.09 23.20
N ASN A 247 9.21 -10.35 23.89
CA ASN A 247 9.38 -9.98 25.28
C ASN A 247 9.93 -8.56 25.49
N GLN A 248 10.73 -8.05 24.55
CA GLN A 248 11.41 -6.76 24.71
C GLN A 248 10.61 -5.61 24.12
N PHE A 249 9.93 -5.82 22.99
CA PHE A 249 9.11 -4.81 22.32
C PHE A 249 8.08 -4.14 23.24
N PRO A 250 7.33 -4.86 24.12
CA PRO A 250 6.35 -4.22 24.99
C PRO A 250 6.90 -3.10 25.89
N SER A 251 8.19 -3.09 26.16
CA SER A 251 8.84 -2.03 26.96
C SER A 251 9.26 -0.79 26.14
N LEU A 252 9.20 -0.86 24.81
CA LEU A 252 9.65 0.17 23.87
C LEU A 252 8.52 0.86 23.11
N VAL A 253 7.30 0.38 23.26
CA VAL A 253 6.14 0.74 22.42
C VAL A 253 5.05 1.48 23.21
N ASN A 254 4.12 2.08 22.48
CA ASN A 254 2.89 2.62 23.00
C ASN A 254 1.67 1.75 22.62
N GLU A 255 0.46 2.18 22.96
CA GLU A 255 -0.78 1.43 22.71
C GLU A 255 -1.12 1.30 21.21
N THR A 256 -0.56 2.16 20.35
CA THR A 256 -0.84 2.17 18.90
C THR A 256 0.18 1.39 18.08
N THR A 257 1.31 1.00 18.68
CA THR A 257 2.35 0.22 18.02
C THR A 257 1.87 -1.21 17.80
N VAL A 258 2.05 -1.71 16.59
CA VAL A 258 1.75 -3.11 16.25
C VAL A 258 2.95 -3.76 15.60
N TRP A 259 3.16 -5.06 15.87
CA TRP A 259 4.16 -5.87 15.18
C TRP A 259 3.65 -7.28 14.92
N THR A 260 4.21 -7.90 13.89
CA THR A 260 3.84 -9.25 13.45
C THR A 260 5.07 -9.99 12.97
N ILE A 261 5.24 -11.22 13.46
CA ILE A 261 6.12 -12.22 12.85
C ILE A 261 5.25 -13.00 11.87
N GLY A 262 5.30 -12.60 10.58
CA GLY A 262 4.34 -13.06 9.58
C GLY A 262 4.71 -14.39 8.90
N ASN A 263 6.01 -14.74 8.91
CA ASN A 263 6.49 -15.99 8.34
C ASN A 263 7.67 -16.53 9.15
N ALA A 264 7.75 -17.86 9.27
CA ALA A 264 8.90 -18.56 9.84
C ALA A 264 9.11 -19.88 9.09
N THR A 265 10.28 -20.05 8.48
CA THR A 265 10.64 -21.25 7.75
C THR A 265 11.85 -21.93 8.34
N VAL A 266 11.90 -23.26 8.25
CA VAL A 266 13.00 -24.09 8.75
C VAL A 266 13.39 -25.09 7.69
N GLU A 267 14.67 -25.14 7.35
CA GLU A 267 15.21 -26.09 6.37
C GLU A 267 16.17 -27.08 7.01
N PRO A 268 16.04 -28.38 6.65
CA PRO A 268 15.16 -28.97 5.65
C PRO A 268 13.76 -29.35 6.17
N GLY A 269 13.35 -28.97 7.39
CA GLY A 269 12.05 -29.29 7.94
C GLY A 269 11.82 -30.76 8.31
N ALA A 270 12.88 -31.49 8.59
CA ALA A 270 12.83 -32.91 8.93
C ALA A 270 13.17 -33.19 10.39
N SER A 271 12.37 -33.97 11.12
CA SER A 271 12.51 -34.22 12.56
C SER A 271 13.83 -34.90 12.98
N SER A 272 14.49 -35.60 12.06
CA SER A 272 15.74 -36.30 12.33
C SER A 272 17.01 -35.50 11.94
N ILE A 273 16.85 -34.24 11.59
CA ILE A 273 17.93 -33.38 11.10
C ILE A 273 17.99 -32.09 11.94
N VAL A 274 19.18 -31.70 12.39
CA VAL A 274 19.44 -30.36 12.96
C VAL A 274 19.33 -29.34 11.83
N PRO A 275 18.44 -28.32 11.92
CA PRO A 275 18.25 -27.37 10.84
C PRO A 275 19.51 -26.55 10.53
N GLY A 276 19.88 -26.54 9.24
CA GLY A 276 21.03 -25.79 8.72
C GLY A 276 20.68 -24.36 8.30
N ALA A 277 19.38 -24.11 8.02
CA ALA A 277 18.90 -22.76 7.70
C ALA A 277 17.51 -22.53 8.30
N ALA A 278 17.22 -21.26 8.63
CA ALA A 278 15.91 -20.81 9.03
C ALA A 278 15.72 -19.34 8.62
N GLU A 279 14.48 -18.91 8.44
CA GLU A 279 14.15 -17.53 8.10
C GLU A 279 12.93 -17.06 8.87
N LEU A 280 12.94 -15.79 9.28
CA LEU A 280 11.90 -15.11 10.00
C LEU A 280 11.58 -13.79 9.30
N THR A 281 10.30 -13.49 9.06
CA THR A 281 9.86 -12.17 8.64
C THR A 281 9.20 -11.44 9.81
N LEU A 282 9.67 -10.24 10.10
CA LEU A 282 9.14 -9.36 11.13
C LEU A 282 8.68 -8.06 10.47
N GLN A 283 7.50 -7.59 10.82
CA GLN A 283 7.02 -6.26 10.46
C GLN A 283 6.52 -5.55 11.71
N PHE A 284 6.80 -4.26 11.81
CA PHE A 284 6.21 -3.41 12.85
C PHE A 284 5.82 -2.04 12.30
N ARG A 285 4.85 -1.42 12.95
CA ARG A 285 4.23 -0.18 12.52
C ARG A 285 4.02 0.75 13.70
N ASP A 286 4.32 2.03 13.50
CA ASP A 286 3.99 3.11 14.43
C ASP A 286 3.91 4.45 13.68
N GLN A 287 3.20 5.43 14.25
CA GLN A 287 3.20 6.80 13.75
C GLN A 287 4.41 7.62 14.21
N ASP A 288 5.08 7.21 15.28
CA ASP A 288 6.27 7.86 15.82
C ASP A 288 7.55 7.17 15.32
N GLU A 289 8.31 7.89 14.49
CA GLU A 289 9.55 7.39 13.91
C GLU A 289 10.60 7.02 14.96
N ARG A 290 10.60 7.71 16.11
CA ARG A 290 11.51 7.40 17.21
C ARG A 290 11.24 6.02 17.81
N ILE A 291 9.97 5.59 17.85
CA ILE A 291 9.60 4.24 18.27
C ILE A 291 10.09 3.23 17.21
N LEU A 292 9.86 3.51 15.94
CA LEU A 292 10.35 2.65 14.86
C LEU A 292 11.87 2.51 14.89
N ASP A 293 12.61 3.60 15.14
CA ASP A 293 14.09 3.57 15.31
C ASP A 293 14.49 2.70 16.50
N SER A 294 13.85 2.88 17.65
CA SER A 294 14.12 2.11 18.86
C SER A 294 13.87 0.61 18.67
N LEU A 295 12.80 0.25 17.96
CA LEU A 295 12.49 -1.14 17.64
C LEU A 295 13.52 -1.74 16.66
N GLU A 296 13.94 -0.97 15.66
CA GLU A 296 15.00 -1.38 14.73
C GLU A 296 16.31 -1.62 15.45
N GLU A 297 16.74 -0.69 16.32
CA GLU A 297 17.94 -0.84 17.12
C GLU A 297 17.89 -2.10 18.00
N GLU A 298 16.75 -2.37 18.63
CA GLU A 298 16.57 -3.55 19.46
C GLU A 298 16.61 -4.86 18.63
N VAL A 299 16.02 -4.88 17.43
CA VAL A 299 16.15 -6.04 16.51
C VAL A 299 17.62 -6.30 16.19
N ARG A 300 18.37 -5.27 15.79
CA ARG A 300 19.79 -5.39 15.43
C ARG A 300 20.64 -5.87 16.61
N LYS A 301 20.35 -5.39 17.81
CA LYS A 301 21.00 -5.81 19.05
C LYS A 301 20.70 -7.28 19.35
N ILE A 302 19.42 -7.71 19.30
CA ILE A 302 19.04 -9.10 19.51
C ILE A 302 19.77 -10.02 18.54
N VAL A 303 19.77 -9.67 17.25
CA VAL A 303 20.44 -10.43 16.18
C VAL A 303 21.92 -10.57 16.47
N SER A 304 22.61 -9.47 16.80
CA SER A 304 24.05 -9.49 17.12
C SER A 304 24.36 -10.35 18.33
N GLU A 305 23.55 -10.28 19.40
CA GLU A 305 23.73 -11.10 20.59
C GLU A 305 23.50 -12.59 20.33
N ILE A 306 22.52 -12.94 19.49
CA ILE A 306 22.27 -14.32 19.07
C ILE A 306 23.44 -14.85 18.23
N GLU A 307 23.93 -14.09 17.27
CA GLU A 307 25.08 -14.46 16.44
C GLU A 307 26.31 -14.76 17.31
N ASN A 308 26.63 -13.85 18.24
CA ASN A 308 27.76 -14.00 19.15
C ASN A 308 27.63 -15.21 20.10
N LYS A 309 26.41 -15.49 20.60
CA LYS A 309 26.14 -16.59 21.52
C LYS A 309 26.15 -17.95 20.84
N THR A 310 25.64 -18.05 19.60
CA THR A 310 25.39 -19.34 18.94
C THR A 310 26.40 -19.70 17.87
N GLU A 311 27.30 -18.79 17.50
CA GLU A 311 28.20 -18.90 16.34
C GLU A 311 27.48 -19.20 15.02
N ILE A 312 26.20 -18.84 14.95
CA ILE A 312 25.36 -18.97 13.76
C ILE A 312 25.38 -17.62 13.02
N LYS A 313 25.69 -17.64 11.74
CA LYS A 313 25.64 -16.41 10.95
C LYS A 313 24.20 -15.94 10.78
N VAL A 314 23.93 -14.67 11.12
CA VAL A 314 22.60 -14.07 10.98
C VAL A 314 22.67 -12.89 10.03
N ASP A 315 22.01 -13.01 8.88
CA ASP A 315 21.84 -11.91 7.94
C ASP A 315 20.47 -11.22 8.24
N CYS A 316 20.51 -9.92 8.50
CA CYS A 316 19.33 -9.14 8.86
C CYS A 316 19.14 -8.03 7.81
N LEU A 317 18.20 -8.25 6.90
CA LEU A 317 17.87 -7.32 5.83
C LEU A 317 16.64 -6.48 6.22
N LEU A 318 16.82 -5.16 6.33
CA LEU A 318 15.72 -4.23 6.50
C LEU A 318 15.06 -3.99 5.14
N TYR A 319 13.77 -4.22 5.08
CA TYR A 319 12.92 -3.91 3.94
C TYR A 319 11.90 -2.84 4.37
N THR A 320 12.12 -1.60 3.97
CA THR A 320 11.20 -0.51 4.27
C THR A 320 10.36 -0.18 3.04
N SER A 321 9.04 -0.01 3.23
CA SER A 321 8.30 0.88 2.36
C SER A 321 8.61 2.30 2.81
N PRO A 322 8.96 3.23 1.90
CA PRO A 322 9.28 4.59 2.29
C PRO A 322 8.06 5.21 3.01
N SER A 323 8.31 5.74 4.22
CA SER A 323 7.32 6.56 4.92
C SER A 323 7.00 7.79 4.07
N PRO A 324 5.75 8.25 4.00
CA PRO A 324 5.40 9.53 3.37
C PRO A 324 6.15 10.74 3.97
N ARG A 325 6.81 10.55 5.12
CA ARG A 325 7.62 11.56 5.81
C ARG A 325 9.12 11.41 5.58
N ASP A 326 9.56 10.46 4.76
CA ASP A 326 10.97 10.35 4.42
C ASP A 326 11.38 11.61 3.64
N PRO A 327 12.28 12.46 4.18
CA PRO A 327 12.71 13.69 3.51
C PRO A 327 13.47 13.42 2.20
N SER A 328 13.82 12.16 1.90
CA SER A 328 14.39 11.75 0.62
C SER A 328 13.33 11.55 -0.47
N ILE A 329 12.06 11.65 -0.11
CA ILE A 329 10.90 11.62 -1.00
C ILE A 329 10.30 13.03 -1.09
#